data_a803a3a8b347b863ee1794c6bd58bec5
#
_entry.id   a803a3a8b347b863ee1794c6bd58bec5
#
_cell.length_a   1.000
_cell.length_b   1.000
_cell.length_c   1.000
_cell.angle_alpha   90.00
_cell.angle_beta   90.00
_cell.angle_gamma   90.00
#
_symmetry.space_group_name_H-M   'P 1'
#
loop_
_entity.id
_entity.type
_entity.pdbx_description
1 polymer ?
#
loop_
_entity_poly.entity_id
_entity_poly.type
_entity_poly.pdbx_seq_one_letter_code
_entity_poly.pdbx_strand_id
1 'polypeptide(L)'
;AYRAYLAPAALEELVSLCCWGFGAQALASGGSPLQRLFSGKSELSSLVTMDERIEGGLAPAFTAEGPRRPLRLISQGRPGERLVSSRSAAEYGLIANGACSGEYPLSLHMHGGELDEQHVLQRLGTGLYIGNLWYGNFSDLPAARLTGMTRFATFWVEDGQIQAPVNTMRFDDSLFDFLGPQLEALTREPELLPGGTYGGK
;
A
#
# COMPACT_ATOMS: atom_id res chain seq x y z
N ALA A 1 0.66 -21.06 -6.50
CA ALA A 1 0.85 -19.62 -6.58
C ALA A 1 1.31 -19.26 -7.99
N TYR A 2 0.93 -18.09 -8.48
CA TYR A 2 1.38 -17.56 -9.77
C TYR A 2 2.26 -16.35 -9.50
N ARG A 3 3.30 -16.19 -10.32
CA ARG A 3 4.03 -14.94 -10.41
C ARG A 3 3.12 -13.90 -11.03
N ALA A 4 3.12 -12.67 -10.52
CA ALA A 4 2.20 -11.65 -11.01
C ALA A 4 2.88 -10.28 -11.08
N TYR A 5 2.51 -9.51 -12.07
CA TYR A 5 2.70 -8.07 -12.10
C TYR A 5 1.39 -7.40 -11.72
N LEU A 6 1.45 -6.50 -10.75
CA LEU A 6 0.35 -5.63 -10.38
C LEU A 6 0.58 -4.25 -11.01
N ALA A 7 -0.27 -3.87 -11.94
CA ALA A 7 -0.25 -2.51 -12.47
C ALA A 7 -0.57 -1.48 -11.35
N PRO A 8 -0.24 -0.20 -11.52
CA PRO A 8 -0.41 0.80 -10.46
C PRO A 8 -1.80 0.80 -9.81
N ALA A 9 -2.87 0.70 -10.61
CA ALA A 9 -4.24 0.65 -10.08
C ALA A 9 -4.56 -0.63 -9.29
N ALA A 10 -3.92 -1.76 -9.61
CA ALA A 10 -4.05 -2.99 -8.83
C ALA A 10 -3.23 -2.92 -7.53
N LEU A 11 -2.04 -2.36 -7.60
CA LEU A 11 -1.20 -2.16 -6.41
C LEU A 11 -1.83 -1.17 -5.43
N GLU A 12 -2.47 -0.11 -5.92
CA GLU A 12 -3.17 0.90 -5.11
C GLU A 12 -4.24 0.25 -4.22
N GLU A 13 -5.03 -0.70 -4.70
CA GLU A 13 -6.03 -1.41 -3.90
C GLU A 13 -5.40 -2.12 -2.68
N LEU A 14 -4.21 -2.71 -2.83
CA LEU A 14 -3.48 -3.34 -1.71
C LEU A 14 -2.84 -2.31 -0.79
N VAL A 15 -2.21 -1.29 -1.36
CA VAL A 15 -1.51 -0.24 -0.60
C VAL A 15 -2.49 0.64 0.17
N SER A 16 -3.69 0.90 -0.38
CA SER A 16 -4.73 1.65 0.32
C SER A 16 -5.17 0.99 1.63
N LEU A 17 -5.14 -0.33 1.70
CA LEU A 17 -5.41 -1.07 2.94
C LEU A 17 -4.33 -0.83 4.01
N CYS A 18 -3.09 -0.51 3.63
CA CYS A 18 -2.06 -0.10 4.59
C CYS A 18 -2.42 1.21 5.31
N CYS A 19 -3.21 2.08 4.68
CA CYS A 19 -3.61 3.38 5.25
C CYS A 19 -4.28 3.24 6.61
N TRP A 20 -4.93 2.13 6.88
CA TRP A 20 -5.57 1.82 8.17
C TRP A 20 -4.58 1.47 9.28
N GLY A 21 -3.29 1.34 8.95
CA GLY A 21 -2.26 0.81 9.84
C GLY A 21 -1.31 1.82 10.45
N PHE A 22 -1.27 3.06 9.97
CA PHE A 22 -0.25 4.04 10.38
C PHE A 22 -0.64 4.88 11.61
N GLY A 23 -1.90 4.86 12.01
CA GLY A 23 -2.41 5.69 13.10
C GLY A 23 -1.90 5.26 14.47
N ALA A 24 -1.51 6.24 15.31
CA ALA A 24 -1.06 6.00 16.67
C ALA A 24 -2.14 5.30 17.52
N GLN A 25 -3.40 5.67 17.35
CA GLN A 25 -4.53 5.06 18.05
C GLN A 25 -4.69 3.58 17.64
N ALA A 26 -4.67 3.26 16.35
CA ALA A 26 -4.80 1.89 15.86
C ALA A 26 -3.65 1.01 16.35
N LEU A 27 -2.42 1.54 16.35
CA LEU A 27 -1.25 0.84 16.86
C LEU A 27 -1.30 0.62 18.39
N ALA A 28 -1.76 1.61 19.15
CA ALA A 28 -1.88 1.50 20.61
C ALA A 28 -2.98 0.51 21.03
N SER A 29 -4.10 0.49 20.31
CA SER A 29 -5.23 -0.42 20.60
C SER A 29 -5.03 -1.85 20.05
N GLY A 30 -3.98 -2.12 19.27
CA GLY A 30 -3.77 -3.40 18.60
C GLY A 30 -4.65 -3.63 17.37
N GLY A 31 -5.37 -2.60 16.90
CA GLY A 31 -6.24 -2.65 15.73
C GLY A 31 -5.56 -2.36 14.39
N SER A 32 -4.24 -2.19 14.38
CA SER A 32 -3.49 -1.89 13.16
C SER A 32 -3.13 -3.15 12.38
N PRO A 33 -3.40 -3.24 11.07
CA PRO A 33 -2.87 -4.30 10.22
C PRO A 33 -1.34 -4.29 10.14
N LEU A 34 -0.70 -3.16 10.43
CA LEU A 34 0.75 -3.03 10.47
C LEU A 34 1.35 -3.24 11.87
N GLN A 35 0.56 -3.77 12.81
CA GLN A 35 0.99 -4.01 14.20
C GLN A 35 2.30 -4.82 14.28
N ARG A 36 2.44 -5.85 13.45
CA ARG A 36 3.64 -6.71 13.43
C ARG A 36 4.87 -5.95 12.93
N LEU A 37 4.70 -5.04 11.97
CA LEU A 37 5.77 -4.18 11.48
C LEU A 37 6.23 -3.22 12.58
N PHE A 38 5.32 -2.46 13.18
CA PHE A 38 5.63 -1.46 14.20
C PHE A 38 6.11 -2.07 15.54
N SER A 39 5.84 -3.33 15.79
CA SER A 39 6.37 -4.07 16.95
C SER A 39 7.70 -4.78 16.66
N GLY A 40 8.25 -4.67 15.46
CA GLY A 40 9.49 -5.34 15.04
C GLY A 40 9.39 -6.85 14.88
N LYS A 41 8.17 -7.41 14.83
CA LYS A 41 7.94 -8.86 14.63
C LYS A 41 7.99 -9.29 13.17
N SER A 42 7.87 -8.36 12.25
CA SER A 42 7.95 -8.59 10.82
C SER A 42 8.54 -7.37 10.13
N GLU A 43 9.19 -7.58 9.00
CA GLU A 43 9.67 -6.53 8.10
C GLU A 43 9.01 -6.73 6.73
N LEU A 44 8.95 -5.66 5.94
CA LEU A 44 8.62 -5.71 4.52
C LEU A 44 9.91 -5.83 3.70
N SER A 45 9.79 -5.97 2.39
CA SER A 45 10.95 -5.90 1.49
C SER A 45 11.65 -4.54 1.62
N SER A 46 12.98 -4.53 1.56
CA SER A 46 13.78 -3.30 1.53
C SER A 46 13.45 -2.39 0.33
N LEU A 47 12.74 -2.91 -0.67
CA LEU A 47 12.22 -2.12 -1.79
C LEU A 47 11.07 -1.20 -1.37
N VAL A 48 10.40 -1.49 -0.25
CA VAL A 48 9.21 -0.73 0.19
C VAL A 48 9.62 0.48 1.00
N THR A 49 9.37 1.66 0.44
CA THR A 49 9.47 2.95 1.11
C THR A 49 8.17 3.72 0.86
N MET A 50 7.54 4.21 1.92
CA MET A 50 6.27 4.93 1.86
C MET A 50 6.32 6.22 2.66
N ASP A 51 5.79 7.29 2.08
CA ASP A 51 5.71 8.61 2.69
C ASP A 51 4.28 9.15 2.70
N GLU A 52 3.96 9.92 3.71
CA GLU A 52 2.91 10.94 3.64
C GLU A 52 3.51 12.18 2.98
N ARG A 53 3.05 12.52 1.78
CA ARG A 53 3.59 13.67 1.00
C ARG A 53 2.67 14.87 1.07
N ILE A 54 3.26 16.07 0.90
CA ILE A 54 2.52 17.32 0.72
C ILE A 54 2.66 17.75 -0.74
N GLU A 55 3.88 17.87 -1.22
CA GLU A 55 4.16 18.25 -2.60
C GLU A 55 3.82 17.11 -3.56
N GLY A 56 3.16 17.44 -4.66
CA GLY A 56 2.74 16.46 -5.67
C GLY A 56 1.56 15.57 -5.24
N GLY A 57 1.01 15.77 -4.04
CA GLY A 57 -0.22 15.14 -3.59
C GLY A 57 -1.46 15.96 -3.95
N LEU A 58 -2.64 15.32 -3.90
CA LEU A 58 -3.93 15.97 -4.18
C LEU A 58 -4.59 16.55 -2.93
N ALA A 59 -4.15 16.15 -1.74
CA ALA A 59 -4.73 16.61 -0.50
C ALA A 59 -4.17 17.97 -0.07
N PRO A 60 -4.96 18.82 0.62
CA PRO A 60 -4.50 20.11 1.14
C PRO A 60 -3.28 19.94 2.08
N ALA A 61 -2.44 20.99 2.16
CA ALA A 61 -1.29 21.02 3.05
C ALA A 61 -1.66 21.23 4.54
N PHE A 62 -2.94 21.21 4.86
CA PHE A 62 -3.46 21.37 6.22
C PHE A 62 -4.70 20.50 6.44
N THR A 63 -4.96 20.19 7.70
CA THR A 63 -6.18 19.53 8.18
C THR A 63 -6.85 20.41 9.24
N ALA A 64 -7.94 19.93 9.82
CA ALA A 64 -8.53 20.57 11.01
C ALA A 64 -7.56 20.56 12.23
N GLU A 65 -6.57 19.67 12.23
CA GLU A 65 -5.52 19.58 13.25
C GLU A 65 -4.37 20.59 13.04
N GLY A 66 -4.35 21.31 11.91
CA GLY A 66 -3.32 22.27 11.55
C GLY A 66 -2.51 21.89 10.32
N PRO A 67 -1.34 22.52 10.12
CA PRO A 67 -0.46 22.22 9.01
C PRO A 67 0.02 20.78 9.04
N ARG A 68 -0.05 20.10 7.89
CA ARG A 68 0.57 18.79 7.69
C ARG A 68 2.07 18.95 7.49
N ARG A 69 2.82 17.91 7.79
CA ARG A 69 4.23 17.80 7.41
C ARG A 69 4.48 16.49 6.67
N PRO A 70 5.48 16.43 5.79
CA PRO A 70 5.87 15.16 5.20
C PRO A 70 6.39 14.21 6.29
N LEU A 71 6.02 12.93 6.19
CA LEU A 71 6.39 11.89 7.14
C LEU A 71 6.91 10.67 6.38
N ARG A 72 8.02 10.09 6.84
CA ARG A 72 8.47 8.78 6.39
C ARG A 72 7.74 7.71 7.19
N LEU A 73 6.73 7.06 6.58
CA LEU A 73 5.89 6.05 7.23
C LEU A 73 6.53 4.66 7.24
N ILE A 74 7.20 4.30 6.13
CA ILE A 74 8.01 3.08 5.99
C ILE A 74 9.32 3.46 5.31
N SER A 75 10.43 2.98 5.85
CA SER A 75 11.77 3.20 5.29
C SER A 75 12.44 1.86 5.00
N GLN A 76 12.62 1.53 3.73
CA GLN A 76 13.27 0.29 3.30
C GLN A 76 12.75 -0.95 4.06
N GLY A 77 11.43 -1.10 4.06
CA GLY A 77 10.75 -2.22 4.69
C GLY A 77 10.57 -2.14 6.21
N ARG A 78 11.12 -1.11 6.87
CA ARG A 78 11.08 -0.93 8.33
C ARG A 78 10.10 0.16 8.73
N PRO A 79 9.53 0.09 9.95
CA PRO A 79 8.62 1.11 10.43
C PRO A 79 9.32 2.45 10.56
N GLY A 80 8.66 3.50 10.11
CA GLY A 80 9.06 4.89 10.28
C GLY A 80 8.20 5.61 11.31
N GLU A 81 7.74 6.80 10.97
CA GLU A 81 6.87 7.62 11.79
C GLU A 81 5.42 7.09 11.78
N ARG A 82 4.68 7.42 12.83
CA ARG A 82 3.24 7.17 12.93
C ARG A 82 2.49 8.45 12.60
N LEU A 83 1.23 8.31 12.20
CA LEU A 83 0.32 9.43 12.12
C LEU A 83 -0.27 9.69 13.51
N VAL A 84 -0.08 10.90 14.03
CA VAL A 84 -0.46 11.28 15.40
C VAL A 84 -1.34 12.52 15.37
N SER A 85 -2.62 12.34 15.67
CA SER A 85 -3.58 13.44 15.88
C SER A 85 -3.36 14.12 17.23
N SER A 86 -3.94 15.32 17.42
CA SER A 86 -3.92 16.02 18.71
C SER A 86 -4.53 15.19 19.83
N ARG A 87 -5.55 14.40 19.52
CA ARG A 87 -6.19 13.48 20.46
C ARG A 87 -5.24 12.38 20.91
N SER A 88 -4.65 11.66 19.98
CA SER A 88 -3.71 10.58 20.30
C SER A 88 -2.43 11.10 20.97
N ALA A 89 -1.98 12.30 20.62
CA ALA A 89 -0.88 12.95 21.29
C ALA A 89 -1.17 13.13 22.78
N ALA A 90 -2.35 13.64 23.13
CA ALA A 90 -2.77 13.81 24.51
C ALA A 90 -3.01 12.48 25.25
N GLU A 91 -3.61 11.49 24.58
CA GLU A 91 -3.97 10.20 25.19
C GLU A 91 -2.74 9.32 25.46
N TYR A 92 -1.77 9.31 24.55
CA TYR A 92 -0.61 8.40 24.61
C TYR A 92 0.72 9.10 24.92
N GLY A 93 0.72 10.39 25.24
CA GLY A 93 1.94 11.15 25.54
C GLY A 93 2.85 11.31 24.34
N LEU A 94 2.29 11.42 23.12
CA LEU A 94 3.02 11.56 21.87
C LEU A 94 3.04 13.03 21.41
N ILE A 95 3.78 13.32 20.35
CA ILE A 95 3.80 14.64 19.70
C ILE A 95 2.93 14.58 18.47
N ALA A 96 1.90 15.43 18.40
CA ALA A 96 1.07 15.59 17.21
C ALA A 96 1.89 16.04 16.00
N ASN A 97 1.57 15.51 14.83
CA ASN A 97 2.34 15.77 13.62
C ASN A 97 1.50 16.24 12.43
N GLY A 98 0.35 16.84 12.70
CA GLY A 98 -0.56 17.38 11.69
C GLY A 98 -1.38 16.30 10.96
N ALA A 99 -1.38 15.07 11.46
CA ALA A 99 -2.26 14.02 10.97
C ALA A 99 -3.73 14.42 11.13
N CYS A 100 -4.59 13.97 10.23
CA CYS A 100 -6.03 14.14 10.39
C CYS A 100 -6.53 13.38 11.62
N SER A 101 -7.72 13.71 12.11
CA SER A 101 -8.33 13.07 13.29
C SER A 101 -8.51 11.55 13.16
N GLY A 102 -8.62 11.03 11.93
CA GLY A 102 -8.71 9.60 11.64
C GLY A 102 -7.36 8.90 11.51
N GLU A 103 -6.25 9.64 11.55
CA GLU A 103 -4.86 9.12 11.51
C GLU A 103 -4.57 8.21 10.32
N TYR A 104 -5.12 8.53 9.15
CA TYR A 104 -4.77 7.86 7.89
C TYR A 104 -4.02 8.82 6.95
N PRO A 105 -3.16 8.32 6.07
CA PRO A 105 -2.48 9.15 5.08
C PRO A 105 -3.48 9.81 4.14
N LEU A 106 -3.30 11.10 3.87
CA LEU A 106 -4.10 11.84 2.90
C LEU A 106 -3.45 11.88 1.51
N SER A 107 -2.14 11.66 1.45
CA SER A 107 -1.34 11.62 0.23
C SER A 107 -0.25 10.57 0.37
N LEU A 108 -0.66 9.30 0.49
CA LEU A 108 0.30 8.20 0.57
C LEU A 108 1.07 8.08 -0.74
N HIS A 109 2.38 8.06 -0.65
CA HIS A 109 3.29 7.86 -1.76
C HIS A 109 4.17 6.64 -1.50
N MET A 110 4.11 5.66 -2.38
CA MET A 110 5.05 4.54 -2.43
C MET A 110 6.13 4.87 -3.45
N HIS A 111 7.40 4.75 -3.04
CA HIS A 111 8.52 5.02 -3.93
C HIS A 111 8.63 3.96 -5.00
N GLY A 112 9.05 4.38 -6.20
CA GLY A 112 9.41 3.47 -7.28
C GLY A 112 10.73 2.74 -7.01
N GLY A 113 11.00 1.73 -7.84
CA GLY A 113 12.24 0.97 -7.87
C GLY A 113 13.08 1.24 -9.11
N GLU A 114 13.67 0.19 -9.68
CA GLU A 114 14.58 0.32 -10.82
C GLU A 114 14.03 -0.31 -12.11
N LEU A 115 12.93 -1.06 -12.05
CA LEU A 115 12.39 -1.74 -13.21
C LEU A 115 11.76 -0.73 -14.18
N ASP A 116 12.25 -0.73 -15.42
CA ASP A 116 11.64 0.05 -16.49
C ASP A 116 10.29 -0.56 -16.88
N GLU A 117 9.27 0.28 -17.00
CA GLU A 117 7.90 -0.15 -17.30
C GLU A 117 7.80 -0.90 -18.63
N GLN A 118 8.61 -0.51 -19.62
CA GLN A 118 8.66 -1.17 -20.93
C GLN A 118 9.17 -2.63 -20.85
N HIS A 119 9.87 -2.98 -19.79
CA HIS A 119 10.44 -4.32 -19.57
C HIS A 119 9.62 -5.19 -18.62
N VAL A 120 8.47 -4.70 -18.15
CA VAL A 120 7.63 -5.42 -17.17
C VAL A 120 7.23 -6.82 -17.65
N LEU A 121 6.72 -6.96 -18.87
CA LEU A 121 6.30 -8.26 -19.40
C LEU A 121 7.48 -9.21 -19.57
N GLN A 122 8.61 -8.72 -20.04
CA GLN A 122 9.84 -9.51 -20.15
C GLN A 122 10.33 -9.97 -18.78
N ARG A 123 10.32 -9.08 -17.79
CA ARG A 123 10.71 -9.39 -16.41
C ARG A 123 9.74 -10.37 -15.74
N LEU A 124 8.45 -10.29 -16.03
CA LEU A 124 7.43 -11.24 -15.57
C LEU A 124 7.70 -12.64 -16.16
N GLY A 125 8.08 -12.72 -17.43
CA GLY A 125 8.28 -13.98 -18.13
C GLY A 125 6.96 -14.71 -18.31
N THR A 126 6.66 -15.66 -17.43
CA THR A 126 5.37 -16.38 -17.41
C THR A 126 4.63 -16.11 -16.10
N GLY A 127 3.36 -15.71 -16.18
CA GLY A 127 2.56 -15.35 -15.02
C GLY A 127 1.32 -14.53 -15.36
N LEU A 128 0.87 -13.75 -14.39
CA LEU A 128 -0.32 -12.92 -14.52
C LEU A 128 0.04 -11.44 -14.61
N TYR A 129 -0.46 -10.76 -15.62
CA TYR A 129 -0.57 -9.32 -15.62
C TYR A 129 -1.93 -8.95 -15.03
N ILE A 130 -1.94 -8.20 -13.92
CA ILE A 130 -3.15 -7.82 -13.20
C ILE A 130 -3.27 -6.30 -13.27
N GLY A 131 -4.19 -5.82 -14.12
CA GLY A 131 -4.44 -4.39 -14.31
C GLY A 131 -5.25 -3.76 -13.19
N ASN A 132 -6.12 -4.54 -12.54
CA ASN A 132 -7.00 -4.03 -11.49
C ASN A 132 -7.40 -5.12 -10.50
N LEU A 133 -7.41 -4.78 -9.21
CA LEU A 133 -8.01 -5.57 -8.15
C LEU A 133 -9.31 -4.93 -7.69
N TRP A 134 -10.12 -5.70 -7.00
CA TRP A 134 -11.40 -5.24 -6.47
C TRP A 134 -11.82 -6.01 -5.23
N TYR A 135 -12.61 -5.36 -4.40
CA TYR A 135 -13.19 -5.95 -3.20
C TYR A 135 -12.13 -6.41 -2.21
N GLY A 136 -11.00 -5.63 -2.17
CA GLY A 136 -9.93 -5.87 -1.20
C GLY A 136 -10.43 -5.67 0.23
N ASN A 137 -10.17 -6.64 1.10
CA ASN A 137 -10.51 -6.54 2.52
C ASN A 137 -9.58 -7.43 3.35
N PHE A 138 -9.52 -7.17 4.67
CA PHE A 138 -8.84 -8.07 5.58
C PHE A 138 -9.73 -9.28 5.92
N SER A 139 -9.23 -10.49 5.64
CA SER A 139 -9.81 -11.74 6.12
C SER A 139 -9.32 -12.08 7.54
N ASP A 140 -8.11 -11.61 7.90
CA ASP A 140 -7.53 -11.70 9.23
C ASP A 140 -6.66 -10.45 9.47
N LEU A 141 -7.17 -9.51 10.25
CA LEU A 141 -6.49 -8.23 10.52
C LEU A 141 -5.17 -8.40 11.29
N PRO A 142 -5.09 -9.18 12.38
CA PRO A 142 -3.83 -9.43 13.10
C PRO A 142 -2.72 -10.05 12.24
N ALA A 143 -3.08 -10.92 11.31
CA ALA A 143 -2.15 -11.52 10.35
C ALA A 143 -1.90 -10.63 9.13
N ALA A 144 -2.59 -9.49 9.02
CA ALA A 144 -2.67 -8.65 7.83
C ALA A 144 -3.00 -9.47 6.56
N ARG A 145 -3.88 -10.47 6.71
CA ARG A 145 -4.27 -11.33 5.61
C ARG A 145 -5.37 -10.67 4.80
N LEU A 146 -5.12 -10.55 3.52
CA LEU A 146 -5.99 -9.88 2.56
C LEU A 146 -6.69 -10.90 1.67
N THR A 147 -7.93 -10.62 1.34
CA THR A 147 -8.67 -11.32 0.29
C THR A 147 -9.24 -10.31 -0.68
N GLY A 148 -9.40 -10.71 -1.93
CA GLY A 148 -9.98 -9.88 -2.96
C GLY A 148 -10.07 -10.64 -4.27
N MET A 149 -10.38 -9.93 -5.33
CA MET A 149 -10.54 -10.50 -6.67
C MET A 149 -9.80 -9.66 -7.71
N THR A 150 -9.28 -10.31 -8.74
CA THR A 150 -8.89 -9.61 -9.97
C THR A 150 -10.15 -9.10 -10.67
N ARG A 151 -10.03 -8.05 -11.47
CA ARG A 151 -11.19 -7.48 -12.15
C ARG A 151 -10.91 -7.29 -13.64
N PHE A 152 -10.69 -6.05 -14.04
CA PHE A 152 -10.44 -5.71 -15.44
C PHE A 152 -9.00 -5.99 -15.82
N ALA A 153 -8.75 -6.15 -17.13
CA ALA A 153 -7.40 -6.23 -17.68
C ALA A 153 -6.50 -7.23 -16.94
N THR A 154 -7.02 -8.44 -16.69
CA THR A 154 -6.22 -9.56 -16.17
C THR A 154 -5.87 -10.47 -17.32
N PHE A 155 -4.57 -10.69 -17.54
CA PHE A 155 -4.07 -11.45 -18.69
C PHE A 155 -3.07 -12.52 -18.24
N TRP A 156 -3.10 -13.65 -18.96
CA TRP A 156 -2.02 -14.62 -18.92
C TRP A 156 -0.89 -14.16 -19.82
N VAL A 157 0.30 -14.17 -19.26
CA VAL A 157 1.56 -13.84 -19.95
C VAL A 157 2.41 -15.09 -20.02
N GLU A 158 3.00 -15.36 -21.17
CA GLU A 158 3.93 -16.46 -21.41
C GLU A 158 5.08 -15.94 -22.27
N ASP A 159 6.30 -16.25 -21.85
CA ASP A 159 7.53 -15.78 -22.48
C ASP A 159 7.57 -14.26 -22.74
N GLY A 160 7.05 -13.49 -21.80
CA GLY A 160 7.01 -12.02 -21.86
C GLY A 160 5.97 -11.45 -22.84
N GLN A 161 5.01 -12.27 -23.29
CA GLN A 161 3.95 -11.84 -24.20
C GLN A 161 2.57 -12.14 -23.64
N ILE A 162 1.64 -11.20 -23.79
CA ILE A 162 0.23 -11.40 -23.42
C ILE A 162 -0.39 -12.41 -24.38
N GLN A 163 -0.90 -13.52 -23.85
CA GLN A 163 -1.50 -14.61 -24.61
C GLN A 163 -3.03 -14.53 -24.63
N ALA A 164 -3.65 -14.32 -23.47
CA ALA A 164 -5.10 -14.37 -23.37
C ALA A 164 -5.61 -13.59 -22.14
N PRO A 165 -6.85 -13.07 -22.17
CA PRO A 165 -7.52 -12.58 -20.98
C PRO A 165 -7.83 -13.77 -20.04
N VAL A 166 -7.84 -13.50 -18.75
CA VAL A 166 -8.13 -14.48 -17.71
C VAL A 166 -9.43 -14.09 -17.00
N ASN A 167 -10.25 -15.07 -16.67
CA ASN A 167 -11.43 -14.85 -15.86
C ASN A 167 -11.05 -14.31 -14.47
N THR A 168 -12.02 -13.64 -13.82
CA THR A 168 -11.86 -13.15 -12.46
C THR A 168 -11.37 -14.27 -11.52
N MET A 169 -10.31 -13.98 -10.80
CA MET A 169 -9.66 -14.90 -9.85
C MET A 169 -9.71 -14.31 -8.45
N ARG A 170 -9.94 -15.14 -7.45
CA ARG A 170 -9.80 -14.76 -6.06
C ARG A 170 -8.35 -14.93 -5.60
N PHE A 171 -7.88 -13.99 -4.80
CA PHE A 171 -6.64 -14.13 -4.05
C PHE A 171 -6.92 -14.07 -2.54
N ASP A 172 -6.03 -14.66 -1.77
CA ASP A 172 -6.05 -14.62 -0.32
C ASP A 172 -4.61 -14.86 0.17
N ASP A 173 -3.94 -13.79 0.63
CA ASP A 173 -2.55 -13.86 1.08
C ASP A 173 -2.24 -12.73 2.08
N SER A 174 -1.08 -12.78 2.72
CA SER A 174 -0.67 -11.77 3.68
C SER A 174 -0.06 -10.54 2.98
N LEU A 175 -0.40 -9.35 3.46
CA LEU A 175 0.27 -8.11 3.07
C LEU A 175 1.80 -8.20 3.28
N PHE A 176 2.22 -8.88 4.35
CA PHE A 176 3.64 -9.10 4.64
C PHE A 176 4.33 -10.04 3.66
N ASP A 177 3.59 -10.89 2.96
CA ASP A 177 4.12 -11.71 1.87
C ASP A 177 4.15 -10.91 0.56
N PHE A 178 3.06 -10.22 0.20
CA PHE A 178 2.99 -9.38 -1.00
C PHE A 178 4.06 -8.28 -1.05
N LEU A 179 4.21 -7.54 0.05
CA LEU A 179 5.19 -6.44 0.16
C LEU A 179 6.48 -6.86 0.88
N GLY A 180 6.64 -8.13 1.18
CA GLY A 180 7.77 -8.74 1.84
C GLY A 180 8.60 -9.60 0.90
N PRO A 181 8.84 -10.89 1.25
CA PRO A 181 9.75 -11.76 0.51
C PRO A 181 9.29 -12.10 -0.90
N GLN A 182 8.00 -11.95 -1.22
CA GLN A 182 7.48 -12.21 -2.56
C GLN A 182 7.63 -11.00 -3.50
N LEU A 183 7.95 -9.81 -2.99
CA LEU A 183 8.16 -8.62 -3.81
C LEU A 183 9.52 -8.69 -4.53
N GLU A 184 9.49 -8.89 -5.83
CA GLU A 184 10.69 -9.07 -6.64
C GLU A 184 11.26 -7.76 -7.20
N ALA A 185 10.40 -6.82 -7.57
CA ALA A 185 10.79 -5.54 -8.16
C ALA A 185 9.65 -4.51 -8.09
N LEU A 186 10.00 -3.24 -8.19
CA LEU A 186 9.07 -2.13 -8.39
C LEU A 186 9.46 -1.38 -9.67
N THR A 187 8.47 -0.87 -10.39
CA THR A 187 8.70 0.02 -11.53
C THR A 187 9.28 1.35 -11.07
N ARG A 188 10.03 2.01 -11.96
CA ARG A 188 10.76 3.24 -11.65
C ARG A 188 9.83 4.42 -11.37
N GLU A 189 8.86 4.63 -12.24
CA GLU A 189 8.00 5.80 -12.19
C GLU A 189 6.70 5.50 -11.43
N PRO A 190 6.46 6.18 -10.29
CA PRO A 190 5.18 6.10 -9.60
C PRO A 190 4.09 6.82 -10.39
N GLU A 191 2.91 6.25 -10.45
CA GLU A 191 1.73 6.87 -11.04
C GLU A 191 0.91 7.58 -9.97
N LEU A 192 0.48 8.82 -10.25
CA LEU A 192 -0.46 9.53 -9.38
C LEU A 192 -1.88 9.05 -9.66
N LEU A 193 -2.44 8.35 -8.70
CA LEU A 193 -3.83 7.88 -8.77
C LEU A 193 -4.70 8.71 -7.82
N PRO A 194 -5.83 9.26 -8.29
CA PRO A 194 -6.79 9.89 -7.40
C PRO A 194 -7.42 8.81 -6.51
N GLY A 195 -7.16 8.90 -5.20
CA GLY A 195 -7.75 7.98 -4.22
C GLY A 195 -9.28 8.03 -4.25
N GLY A 196 -9.93 6.90 -4.00
CA GLY A 196 -11.37 6.82 -3.85
C GLY A 196 -12.16 6.69 -5.15
N THR A 197 -11.56 6.24 -6.23
CA THR A 197 -12.23 6.07 -7.54
C THR A 197 -13.46 5.15 -7.50
N TYR A 198 -13.68 4.39 -6.47
CA TYR A 198 -14.84 3.50 -6.33
C TYR A 198 -15.71 3.73 -5.08
N GLY A 199 -15.38 4.71 -4.27
CA GLY A 199 -16.14 5.12 -3.08
C GLY A 199 -16.79 6.49 -3.16
N GLY A 200 -16.64 7.19 -4.28
CA GLY A 200 -17.26 8.48 -4.51
C GLY A 200 -18.79 8.35 -4.66
N LYS A 201 -19.51 8.60 -3.58
CA LYS A 201 -20.87 9.11 -3.62
C LYS A 201 -20.82 10.61 -3.44
#